data_454e836c139a496704457f7468e3592f
#
_entry.id   454e836c139a496704457f7468e3592f
#
_cell.length_a   1.000
_cell.length_b   1.000
_cell.length_c   1.000
_cell.angle_alpha   90.00
_cell.angle_beta   90.00
_cell.angle_gamma   90.00
#
_symmetry.space_group_name_H-M   'P 1'
#
loop_
_entity.id
_entity.type
_entity.pdbx_description
1 polymer ?
#
loop_
_entity_poly.entity_id
_entity_poly.type
_entity_poly.pdbx_seq_one_letter_code
_entity_poly.pdbx_strand_id
1 'polypeptide(L)'
;MVKRLGDFYMAEKMDRRVRKTKAQLREGLARLMQQKSIKEISVKELVDEVDINRSTFYLHYTDIYQMLQKIEEDAMQNITEVMKKYPINSDNPDTVLQFIVQFFSIMDNDRDLCLALL
;
A
#
# COMPACT_ATOMS: atom_id res chain seq x y z
N MET A 1 31.52 9.98 -6.53
CA MET A 1 31.17 10.99 -5.52
C MET A 1 30.61 10.30 -4.30
N VAL A 2 31.22 10.52 -3.15
CA VAL A 2 30.78 9.90 -1.90
C VAL A 2 29.67 10.74 -1.30
N LYS A 3 28.49 10.17 -1.09
CA LYS A 3 27.40 10.86 -0.39
C LYS A 3 27.80 11.11 1.06
N ARG A 4 27.51 12.29 1.54
CA ARG A 4 27.70 12.61 2.95
C ARG A 4 26.76 11.78 3.81
N LEU A 5 27.23 11.36 4.98
CA LEU A 5 26.41 10.59 5.93
C LEU A 5 25.10 11.32 6.26
N GLY A 6 25.12 12.64 6.36
CA GLY A 6 23.92 13.44 6.61
C GLY A 6 22.91 13.37 5.49
N ASP A 7 23.34 13.35 4.23
CA ASP A 7 22.43 13.22 3.07
C ASP A 7 21.74 11.87 3.06
N PHE A 8 22.46 10.80 3.38
CA PHE A 8 21.90 9.46 3.51
C PHE A 8 20.86 9.38 4.61
N TYR A 9 21.15 9.96 5.78
CA TYR A 9 20.22 10.00 6.91
C TYR A 9 18.93 10.75 6.56
N MET A 10 19.06 11.90 5.88
CA MET A 10 17.90 12.70 5.46
C MET A 10 17.02 11.97 4.46
N ALA A 11 17.62 11.24 3.51
CA ALA A 11 16.89 10.43 2.54
C ALA A 11 16.07 9.32 3.24
N GLU A 12 16.66 8.62 4.20
CA GLU A 12 15.95 7.61 4.99
C GLU A 12 14.76 8.20 5.76
N LYS A 13 14.94 9.37 6.35
CA LYS A 13 13.90 10.07 7.10
C LYS A 13 12.74 10.46 6.19
N MET A 14 13.02 10.93 4.98
CA MET A 14 11.99 11.25 3.98
C MET A 14 11.24 10.01 3.55
N ASP A 15 11.91 8.88 3.33
CA ASP A 15 11.29 7.60 2.97
C ASP A 15 10.30 7.13 4.05
N ARG A 16 10.65 7.28 5.32
CA ARG A 16 9.74 6.95 6.42
C ARG A 16 8.50 7.83 6.42
N ARG A 17 8.66 9.13 6.19
CA ARG A 17 7.53 10.06 6.11
C ARG A 17 6.59 9.71 4.96
N VAL A 18 7.16 9.42 3.80
CA VAL A 18 6.39 9.02 2.61
C VAL A 18 5.60 7.75 2.88
N ARG A 19 6.25 6.72 3.44
CA ARG A 19 5.58 5.45 3.76
C ARG A 19 4.47 5.65 4.78
N LYS A 20 4.71 6.45 5.81
CA LYS A 20 3.71 6.76 6.84
C LYS A 20 2.51 7.49 6.24
N THR A 21 2.76 8.49 5.40
CA THR A 21 1.71 9.26 4.73
C THR A 21 0.86 8.36 3.83
N LYS A 22 1.51 7.52 3.02
CA LYS A 22 0.81 6.58 2.14
C LYS A 22 -0.01 5.57 2.93
N ALA A 23 0.51 5.07 4.07
CA ALA A 23 -0.21 4.16 4.93
C ALA A 23 -1.44 4.81 5.54
N GLN A 24 -1.34 6.06 6.01
CA GLN A 24 -2.46 6.82 6.55
C GLN A 24 -3.54 7.06 5.51
N LEU A 25 -3.14 7.43 4.29
CA LEU A 25 -4.07 7.64 3.17
C LEU A 25 -4.80 6.34 2.82
N ARG A 26 -4.07 5.23 2.77
CA ARG A 26 -4.64 3.91 2.45
C ARG A 26 -5.64 3.46 3.50
N GLU A 27 -5.32 3.61 4.78
CA GLU A 27 -6.23 3.29 5.88
C GLU A 27 -7.48 4.16 5.86
N GLY A 28 -7.32 5.45 5.60
CA GLY A 28 -8.45 6.38 5.46
C GLY A 28 -9.36 6.02 4.30
N LEU A 29 -8.78 5.67 3.15
CA LEU A 29 -9.54 5.23 1.99
C LEU A 29 -10.34 3.96 2.31
N ALA A 30 -9.72 3.00 2.98
CA ALA A 30 -10.39 1.76 3.39
C ALA A 30 -11.60 2.05 4.30
N ARG A 31 -11.45 2.96 5.27
CA ARG A 31 -12.56 3.36 6.14
C ARG A 31 -13.72 3.99 5.35
N LEU A 32 -13.40 4.91 4.44
CA LEU A 32 -14.42 5.57 3.62
C LEU A 32 -15.13 4.60 2.68
N MET A 33 -14.39 3.63 2.12
CA MET A 33 -14.96 2.62 1.22
C MET A 33 -15.88 1.63 1.93
N GLN A 34 -15.82 1.52 3.24
CA GLN A 34 -16.78 0.76 4.02
C GLN A 34 -18.14 1.45 4.14
N GLN A 35 -18.16 2.76 3.95
CA GLN A 35 -19.36 3.59 4.11
C GLN A 35 -20.00 3.97 2.77
N LYS A 36 -19.19 4.11 1.71
CA LYS A 36 -19.67 4.56 0.41
C LYS A 36 -18.81 4.02 -0.73
N SER A 37 -19.36 4.11 -1.93
CA SER A 37 -18.67 3.70 -3.16
C SER A 37 -17.47 4.61 -3.43
N ILE A 38 -16.43 4.08 -4.05
CA ILE A 38 -15.25 4.84 -4.46
C ILE A 38 -15.61 6.03 -5.35
N LYS A 39 -16.66 5.91 -6.15
CA LYS A 39 -17.14 7.00 -7.03
C LYS A 39 -17.61 8.22 -6.24
N GLU A 40 -18.00 8.03 -4.99
CA GLU A 40 -18.51 9.08 -4.11
C GLU A 40 -17.44 9.68 -3.20
N ILE A 41 -16.21 9.13 -3.24
CA ILE A 41 -15.11 9.59 -2.39
C ILE A 41 -14.28 10.63 -3.15
N SER A 42 -14.15 11.82 -2.57
CA SER A 42 -13.30 12.88 -3.09
C SER A 42 -11.93 12.90 -2.40
N VAL A 43 -10.96 13.53 -3.03
CA VAL A 43 -9.65 13.77 -2.42
C VAL A 43 -9.81 14.59 -1.14
N LYS A 44 -10.66 15.62 -1.17
CA LYS A 44 -10.93 16.45 0.02
C LYS A 44 -11.42 15.61 1.18
N GLU A 45 -12.37 14.73 0.94
CA GLU A 45 -12.92 13.83 1.96
C GLU A 45 -11.85 12.94 2.57
N LEU A 46 -11.01 12.36 1.70
CA LEU A 46 -9.94 11.48 2.15
C LEU A 46 -8.91 12.22 3.00
N VAL A 47 -8.43 13.39 2.56
CA VAL A 47 -7.42 14.14 3.31
C VAL A 47 -7.97 14.66 4.63
N ASP A 48 -9.25 15.04 4.68
CA ASP A 48 -9.91 15.44 5.91
C ASP A 48 -10.03 14.26 6.89
N GLU A 49 -10.34 13.08 6.39
CA GLU A 49 -10.45 11.84 7.19
C GLU A 49 -9.14 11.51 7.91
N VAL A 50 -7.99 11.73 7.26
CA VAL A 50 -6.68 11.38 7.81
C VAL A 50 -5.89 12.59 8.31
N ASP A 51 -6.49 13.77 8.29
CA ASP A 51 -5.88 15.02 8.73
C ASP A 51 -4.55 15.31 8.04
N ILE A 52 -4.57 15.19 6.72
CA ILE A 52 -3.41 15.46 5.85
C ILE A 52 -3.77 16.63 4.93
N ASN A 53 -2.77 17.45 4.59
CA ASN A 53 -2.95 18.54 3.64
C ASN A 53 -3.18 17.98 2.23
N ARG A 54 -4.11 18.60 1.50
CA ARG A 54 -4.47 18.23 0.12
C ARG A 54 -3.25 18.21 -0.81
N SER A 55 -2.35 19.19 -0.65
CA SER A 55 -1.11 19.26 -1.43
C SER A 55 -0.22 18.04 -1.22
N THR A 56 -0.24 17.47 -0.02
CA THR A 56 0.51 16.25 0.31
C THR A 56 -0.03 15.06 -0.47
N PHE A 57 -1.35 14.94 -0.61
CA PHE A 57 -1.95 13.90 -1.45
C PHE A 57 -1.44 13.98 -2.89
N TYR A 58 -1.45 15.19 -3.47
CA TYR A 58 -1.06 15.39 -4.87
C TYR A 58 0.44 15.23 -5.14
N LEU A 59 1.28 15.15 -4.09
CA LEU A 59 2.68 14.73 -4.25
C LEU A 59 2.79 13.26 -4.65
N HIS A 60 1.81 12.44 -4.30
CA HIS A 60 1.88 10.99 -4.48
C HIS A 60 0.91 10.47 -5.55
N TYR A 61 -0.26 11.08 -5.69
CA TYR A 61 -1.34 10.60 -6.54
C TYR A 61 -2.03 11.75 -7.28
N THR A 62 -2.55 11.47 -8.44
CA THR A 62 -3.31 12.47 -9.23
C THR A 62 -4.76 12.55 -8.79
N ASP A 63 -5.35 11.40 -8.42
CA ASP A 63 -6.74 11.30 -7.93
C ASP A 63 -6.93 9.99 -7.16
N ILE A 64 -8.14 9.76 -6.69
CA ILE A 64 -8.48 8.55 -5.90
C ILE A 64 -8.33 7.28 -6.74
N TYR A 65 -8.72 7.30 -8.01
CA TYR A 65 -8.63 6.13 -8.89
C TYR A 65 -7.19 5.73 -9.17
N GLN A 66 -6.32 6.71 -9.39
CA GLN A 66 -4.91 6.46 -9.60
C GLN A 66 -4.26 5.90 -8.33
N MET A 67 -4.65 6.42 -7.17
CA MET A 67 -4.21 5.90 -5.88
C MET A 67 -4.57 4.43 -5.74
N LEU A 68 -5.82 4.07 -6.03
CA LEU A 68 -6.28 2.69 -5.96
C LEU A 68 -5.51 1.79 -6.93
N GLN A 69 -5.29 2.27 -8.15
CA GLN A 69 -4.52 1.54 -9.15
C GLN A 69 -3.10 1.24 -8.67
N LYS A 70 -2.43 2.21 -8.05
CA LYS A 70 -1.09 2.00 -7.50
C LYS A 70 -1.08 0.99 -6.37
N ILE A 71 -2.09 1.02 -5.49
CA ILE A 71 -2.23 0.05 -4.41
C ILE A 71 -2.37 -1.36 -4.98
N GLU A 72 -3.20 -1.53 -6.02
CA GLU A 72 -3.39 -2.81 -6.69
C GLU A 72 -2.10 -3.30 -7.35
N GLU A 73 -1.37 -2.42 -8.02
CA GLU A 73 -0.09 -2.74 -8.65
C GLU A 73 0.94 -3.19 -7.62
N ASP A 74 1.05 -2.49 -6.50
CA ASP A 74 1.97 -2.85 -5.42
C ASP A 74 1.62 -4.21 -4.82
N ALA A 75 0.34 -4.48 -4.61
CA ALA A 75 -0.14 -5.76 -4.10
C ALA A 75 0.21 -6.90 -5.06
N MET A 76 -0.02 -6.70 -6.36
CA MET A 76 0.31 -7.69 -7.39
C MET A 76 1.81 -7.95 -7.47
N GLN A 77 2.62 -6.89 -7.35
CA GLN A 77 4.08 -7.03 -7.34
C GLN A 77 4.54 -7.85 -6.14
N ASN A 78 4.01 -7.58 -4.96
CA ASN A 78 4.33 -8.32 -3.74
C ASN A 78 3.95 -9.80 -3.87
N ILE A 79 2.78 -10.10 -4.42
CA ILE A 79 2.33 -11.47 -4.66
C ILE A 79 3.26 -12.17 -5.65
N THR A 80 3.64 -11.48 -6.72
CA THR A 80 4.55 -12.03 -7.75
C THR A 80 5.89 -12.38 -7.15
N GLU A 81 6.45 -11.53 -6.29
CA GLU A 81 7.72 -11.80 -5.60
C GLU A 81 7.63 -13.01 -4.68
N VAL A 82 6.52 -13.16 -3.96
CA VAL A 82 6.29 -14.33 -3.11
C VAL A 82 6.17 -15.60 -3.96
N MET A 83 5.50 -15.53 -5.11
CA MET A 83 5.39 -16.67 -6.04
C MET A 83 6.75 -17.10 -6.59
N LYS A 84 7.64 -16.16 -6.86
CA LYS A 84 9.01 -16.48 -7.32
C LYS A 84 9.82 -17.14 -6.23
N LYS A 85 9.69 -16.67 -4.99
CA LYS A 85 10.42 -17.21 -3.84
C LYS A 85 9.89 -18.55 -3.40
N TYR A 86 8.58 -18.76 -3.44
CA TYR A 86 7.90 -19.97 -3.02
C TYR A 86 6.94 -20.45 -4.13
N PRO A 87 7.46 -21.14 -5.18
CA PRO A 87 6.62 -21.56 -6.31
C PRO A 87 5.48 -22.50 -5.90
N ILE A 88 4.27 -22.20 -6.35
CA ILE A 88 3.06 -22.98 -6.03
C ILE A 88 3.15 -24.39 -6.61
N ASN A 89 3.80 -24.55 -7.77
CA ASN A 89 3.96 -25.84 -8.47
C ASN A 89 5.13 -26.65 -7.95
N SER A 90 5.70 -26.28 -6.80
CA SER A 90 6.77 -27.04 -6.17
C SER A 90 6.25 -28.37 -5.62
N ASP A 91 7.07 -29.43 -5.75
CA ASP A 91 6.78 -30.74 -5.17
C ASP A 91 7.00 -30.78 -3.66
N ASN A 92 7.63 -29.72 -3.10
CA ASN A 92 7.90 -29.64 -1.67
C ASN A 92 6.72 -28.98 -0.94
N PRO A 93 6.02 -29.73 -0.04
CA PRO A 93 4.90 -29.17 0.72
C PRO A 93 5.27 -27.97 1.57
N ASP A 94 6.49 -27.90 2.09
CA ASP A 94 6.95 -26.77 2.91
C ASP A 94 7.01 -25.48 2.09
N THR A 95 7.40 -25.56 0.82
CA THR A 95 7.43 -24.41 -0.09
C THR A 95 6.01 -23.87 -0.33
N VAL A 96 5.05 -24.76 -0.57
CA VAL A 96 3.65 -24.40 -0.75
C VAL A 96 3.09 -23.76 0.51
N LEU A 97 3.40 -24.33 1.67
CA LEU A 97 2.96 -23.79 2.95
C LEU A 97 3.53 -22.37 3.17
N GLN A 98 4.80 -22.16 2.85
CA GLN A 98 5.42 -20.83 2.97
C GLN A 98 4.76 -19.82 2.04
N PHE A 99 4.41 -20.22 0.83
CA PHE A 99 3.64 -19.34 -0.07
C PHE A 99 2.32 -18.92 0.56
N ILE A 100 1.56 -19.87 1.10
CA ILE A 100 0.26 -19.61 1.71
C ILE A 100 0.42 -18.65 2.90
N VAL A 101 1.38 -18.90 3.78
CA VAL A 101 1.65 -18.05 4.95
C VAL A 101 1.98 -16.62 4.50
N GLN A 102 2.87 -16.46 3.53
CA GLN A 102 3.28 -15.14 3.04
C GLN A 102 2.13 -14.42 2.32
N PHE A 103 1.34 -15.15 1.54
CA PHE A 103 0.18 -14.59 0.86
C PHE A 103 -0.84 -14.04 1.86
N PHE A 104 -1.19 -14.79 2.88
CA PHE A 104 -2.11 -14.33 3.91
C PHE A 104 -1.55 -13.17 4.73
N SER A 105 -0.24 -13.13 4.96
CA SER A 105 0.41 -12.01 5.62
C SER A 105 0.25 -10.71 4.82
N ILE A 106 0.42 -10.77 3.51
CA ILE A 106 0.21 -9.61 2.61
C ILE A 106 -1.25 -9.15 2.66
N MET A 107 -2.19 -10.09 2.58
CA MET A 107 -3.62 -9.79 2.64
C MET A 107 -4.01 -9.16 3.98
N ASP A 108 -3.42 -9.62 5.08
CA ASP A 108 -3.72 -9.12 6.41
C ASP A 108 -3.26 -7.66 6.61
N ASN A 109 -2.13 -7.28 6.02
CA ASN A 109 -1.62 -5.90 6.10
C ASN A 109 -2.59 -4.88 5.48
N ASP A 110 -3.34 -5.26 4.45
CA ASP A 110 -4.33 -4.42 3.78
C ASP A 110 -5.74 -5.00 3.90
N ARG A 111 -6.03 -5.62 5.04
CA ARG A 111 -7.29 -6.35 5.28
C ARG A 111 -8.53 -5.51 5.01
N ASP A 112 -8.59 -4.30 5.58
CA ASP A 112 -9.76 -3.44 5.46
C ASP A 112 -9.99 -3.02 4.01
N LEU A 113 -8.91 -2.71 3.29
CA LEU A 113 -9.00 -2.34 1.88
C LEU A 113 -9.41 -3.54 1.02
N CYS A 114 -8.85 -4.72 1.28
CA CYS A 114 -9.23 -5.95 0.57
C CYS A 114 -10.71 -6.29 0.77
N LEU A 115 -11.21 -6.15 2.01
CA LEU A 115 -12.63 -6.38 2.30
C LEU A 115 -13.53 -5.35 1.62
N ALA A 116 -13.08 -4.11 1.52
CA ALA A 116 -13.84 -3.04 0.86
C ALA A 116 -13.93 -3.23 -0.66
N LEU A 117 -12.92 -3.89 -1.26
CA LEU A 117 -12.89 -4.16 -2.70
C LEU A 117 -13.67 -5.41 -3.12
N LEU A 118 -14.02 -6.26 -2.18
CA LEU A 118 -14.87 -7.42 -2.45
C LEU A 118 -16.33 -7.00 -2.57
#